data_0cb73de52665e6fe3ec98eb2059ebbed
#
_entry.id   0cb73de52665e6fe3ec98eb2059ebbed
#
_cell.length_a   1.000
_cell.length_b   1.000
_cell.length_c   1.000
_cell.angle_alpha   90.00
_cell.angle_beta   90.00
_cell.angle_gamma   90.00
#
_symmetry.space_group_name_H-M   'P 1'
#
loop_
_entity.id
_entity.type
_entity.pdbx_description
1 polymer ?
#
loop_
_entity_poly.entity_id
_entity_poly.type
_entity_poly.pdbx_seq_one_letter_code
_entity_poly.pdbx_strand_id
1 'polypeptide(L)'
;LNDAKKPILVDFWAEWCGPCKMIAPILDEIADEYTAKLIIAKLNVDESSDIAAKYAIRSIPTLMLFKNGEKIGQQVGLLSKTQLKEFLDKYL
;
A
#
# COMPACT_ATOMS: atom_id res chain seq x y z
N LEU A 1 12.47 0.94 -4.78
CA LEU A 1 11.33 1.80 -5.12
C LEU A 1 11.64 2.72 -6.30
N ASN A 2 12.87 3.23 -6.36
CA ASN A 2 13.22 4.26 -7.33
C ASN A 2 13.38 3.76 -8.75
N ASP A 3 13.67 2.48 -8.91
CA ASP A 3 13.95 1.90 -10.23
C ASP A 3 12.74 1.26 -10.88
N ALA A 4 11.63 1.24 -10.18
CA ALA A 4 10.43 0.59 -10.70
C ALA A 4 9.84 1.41 -11.84
N LYS A 5 9.61 0.75 -12.97
CA LYS A 5 8.88 1.36 -14.09
C LYS A 5 7.39 1.40 -13.83
N LYS A 6 6.90 0.48 -13.00
CA LYS A 6 5.51 0.44 -12.58
C LYS A 6 5.37 1.18 -11.26
N PRO A 7 4.21 1.79 -11.01
CA PRO A 7 3.90 2.30 -9.68
C PRO A 7 3.98 1.19 -8.63
N ILE A 8 4.30 1.58 -7.41
CA ILE A 8 4.40 0.67 -6.28
C ILE A 8 3.42 1.11 -5.20
N LEU A 9 2.55 0.19 -4.79
CA LEU A 9 1.66 0.39 -3.66
C LEU A 9 2.30 -0.26 -2.44
N VAL A 10 2.64 0.56 -1.44
CA VAL A 10 3.26 0.09 -0.20
C VAL A 10 2.19 -0.02 0.88
N ASP A 11 2.04 -1.21 1.46
CA ASP A 11 1.13 -1.49 2.56
C ASP A 11 1.91 -1.50 3.87
N PHE A 12 1.72 -0.46 4.69
CA PHE A 12 2.29 -0.40 6.03
C PHE A 12 1.36 -1.13 6.98
N TRP A 13 1.86 -2.19 7.61
CA TRP A 13 1.05 -3.11 8.39
C TRP A 13 1.80 -3.62 9.64
N ALA A 14 1.09 -4.32 10.52
CA ALA A 14 1.68 -5.01 11.67
C ALA A 14 0.90 -6.28 11.98
N GLU A 15 1.55 -7.23 12.64
CA GLU A 15 0.96 -8.53 13.00
C GLU A 15 -0.26 -8.38 13.92
N TRP A 16 -0.22 -7.40 14.83
CA TRP A 16 -1.28 -7.17 15.81
C TRP A 16 -2.48 -6.40 15.25
N CYS A 17 -2.39 -5.97 14.03
CA CYS A 17 -3.38 -5.07 13.42
C CYS A 17 -4.51 -5.88 12.75
N GLY A 18 -5.70 -5.88 13.35
CA GLY A 18 -6.86 -6.55 12.79
C GLY A 18 -7.26 -6.07 11.40
N PRO A 19 -7.44 -4.75 11.21
CA PRO A 19 -7.78 -4.22 9.86
C PRO A 19 -6.72 -4.53 8.81
N CYS A 20 -5.44 -4.62 9.19
CA CYS A 20 -4.38 -5.00 8.26
C CYS A 20 -4.58 -6.42 7.73
N LYS A 21 -5.03 -7.31 8.60
CA LYS A 21 -5.32 -8.69 8.21
C LYS A 21 -6.56 -8.79 7.34
N MET A 22 -7.50 -7.88 7.51
CA MET A 22 -8.72 -7.84 6.71
C MET A 22 -8.46 -7.32 5.30
N ILE A 23 -7.52 -6.39 5.14
CA ILE A 23 -7.20 -5.84 3.82
C ILE A 23 -6.28 -6.77 3.03
N ALA A 24 -5.55 -7.67 3.69
CA ALA A 24 -4.58 -8.54 3.03
C ALA A 24 -5.17 -9.35 1.87
N PRO A 25 -6.31 -10.06 2.02
CA PRO A 25 -6.90 -10.78 0.90
C PRO A 25 -7.34 -9.86 -0.24
N ILE A 26 -7.76 -8.65 0.09
CA ILE A 26 -8.15 -7.66 -0.92
C ILE A 26 -6.92 -7.25 -1.74
N LEU A 27 -5.79 -7.03 -1.07
CA LEU A 27 -4.54 -6.71 -1.76
C LEU A 27 -4.05 -7.86 -2.63
N ASP A 28 -4.27 -9.09 -2.21
CA ASP A 28 -3.92 -10.26 -3.03
C ASP A 28 -4.72 -10.28 -4.34
N GLU A 29 -6.01 -9.97 -4.28
CA GLU A 29 -6.85 -9.86 -5.46
C GLU A 29 -6.39 -8.71 -6.38
N ILE A 30 -6.07 -7.57 -5.78
CA ILE A 30 -5.56 -6.42 -6.52
C ILE A 30 -4.23 -6.77 -7.20
N ALA A 31 -3.35 -7.48 -6.50
CA ALA A 31 -2.07 -7.90 -7.06
C ALA A 31 -2.27 -8.73 -8.34
N ASP A 32 -3.25 -9.64 -8.32
CA ASP A 32 -3.56 -10.46 -9.48
C ASP A 32 -4.15 -9.65 -10.62
N GLU A 33 -5.08 -8.75 -10.33
CA GLU A 33 -5.79 -7.97 -11.35
C GLU A 33 -4.91 -6.88 -11.95
N TYR A 34 -3.97 -6.34 -11.19
CA TYR A 34 -3.13 -5.22 -11.61
C TYR A 34 -1.68 -5.62 -11.90
N THR A 35 -1.41 -6.89 -12.09
CA THR A 35 -0.05 -7.43 -12.28
C THR A 35 0.77 -6.65 -13.30
N ALA A 36 0.17 -6.29 -14.43
CA ALA A 36 0.89 -5.58 -15.48
C ALA A 36 1.09 -4.09 -15.19
N LYS A 37 0.34 -3.54 -14.23
CA LYS A 37 0.28 -2.10 -13.99
C LYS A 37 0.85 -1.66 -12.66
N LEU A 38 1.01 -2.56 -11.69
CA LEU A 38 1.27 -2.21 -10.31
C LEU A 38 2.10 -3.28 -9.62
N ILE A 39 3.01 -2.83 -8.76
CA ILE A 39 3.74 -3.70 -7.84
C ILE A 39 3.19 -3.41 -6.45
N ILE A 40 2.90 -4.47 -5.67
CA ILE A 40 2.48 -4.32 -4.29
C ILE A 40 3.61 -4.78 -3.39
N ALA A 41 4.03 -3.92 -2.48
CA ALA A 41 5.05 -4.22 -1.48
C ALA A 41 4.44 -4.08 -0.10
N LYS A 42 4.86 -4.92 0.84
CA LYS A 42 4.39 -4.87 2.22
C LYS A 42 5.53 -4.49 3.13
N LEU A 43 5.27 -3.61 4.09
CA LEU A 43 6.27 -3.14 5.03
C LEU A 43 5.72 -3.24 6.45
N ASN A 44 6.34 -4.10 7.25
CA ASN A 44 5.96 -4.28 8.66
C ASN A 44 6.54 -3.13 9.47
N VAL A 45 5.67 -2.32 10.10
CA VAL A 45 6.10 -1.10 10.80
C VAL A 45 6.91 -1.41 12.06
N ASP A 46 6.75 -2.60 12.64
CA ASP A 46 7.52 -2.99 13.82
C ASP A 46 8.94 -3.43 13.44
N GLU A 47 9.10 -4.01 12.26
CA GLU A 47 10.41 -4.44 11.76
C GLU A 47 11.17 -3.31 11.08
N SER A 48 10.46 -2.33 10.55
CA SER A 48 11.05 -1.20 9.82
C SER A 48 10.56 0.12 10.39
N SER A 49 10.74 0.29 11.70
CA SER A 49 10.23 1.45 12.42
C SER A 49 10.84 2.78 11.94
N ASP A 50 12.07 2.75 11.47
CA ASP A 50 12.73 3.94 10.92
C ASP A 50 12.05 4.42 9.64
N ILE A 51 11.65 3.50 8.75
CA ILE A 51 10.94 3.85 7.52
C ILE A 51 9.54 4.34 7.84
N ALA A 52 8.86 3.67 8.77
CA ALA A 52 7.53 4.11 9.21
C ALA A 52 7.57 5.52 9.78
N ALA A 53 8.60 5.83 10.58
CA ALA A 53 8.79 7.18 11.13
C ALA A 53 9.07 8.20 10.02
N LYS A 54 9.87 7.84 9.04
CA LYS A 54 10.21 8.71 7.90
C LYS A 54 8.96 9.18 7.17
N TYR A 55 7.98 8.28 7.00
CA TYR A 55 6.74 8.60 6.31
C TYR A 55 5.62 9.02 7.25
N ALA A 56 5.93 9.23 8.53
CA ALA A 56 4.99 9.69 9.55
C ALA A 56 3.75 8.78 9.66
N ILE A 57 3.97 7.48 9.64
CA ILE A 57 2.88 6.50 9.75
C ILE A 57 2.33 6.54 11.18
N ARG A 58 1.08 6.94 11.33
CA ARG A 58 0.39 7.05 12.64
C ARG A 58 -0.70 6.03 12.81
N SER A 59 -1.28 5.57 11.73
CA SER A 59 -2.37 4.60 11.74
C SER A 59 -2.08 3.54 10.70
N ILE A 60 -2.49 2.31 10.95
CA ILE A 60 -2.33 1.21 10.01
C ILE A 60 -3.66 0.46 9.85
N PRO A 61 -3.92 -0.09 8.67
CA PRO A 61 -3.05 -0.07 7.49
C PRO A 61 -3.00 1.31 6.86
N THR A 62 -1.84 1.68 6.33
CA THR A 62 -1.68 2.85 5.47
C THR A 62 -1.14 2.35 4.13
N LEU A 63 -1.80 2.78 3.06
CA LEU A 63 -1.39 2.43 1.71
C LEU A 63 -0.86 3.68 1.04
N MET A 64 0.39 3.62 0.57
CA MET A 64 1.02 4.72 -0.15
C MET A 64 1.36 4.28 -1.56
N LEU A 65 0.95 5.07 -2.53
CA LEU A 65 1.24 4.81 -3.93
C LEU A 65 2.41 5.68 -4.37
N PHE A 66 3.45 5.01 -4.89
CA PHE A 66 4.65 5.68 -5.38
C PHE A 66 4.80 5.50 -6.88
N LYS A 67 5.28 6.52 -7.54
CA LYS A 67 5.62 6.47 -8.97
C LYS A 67 6.87 7.28 -9.19
N ASN A 68 7.88 6.68 -9.84
CA ASN A 68 9.17 7.30 -10.08
C ASN A 68 9.82 7.83 -8.80
N GLY A 69 9.66 7.09 -7.70
CA GLY A 69 10.25 7.44 -6.41
C GLY A 69 9.47 8.46 -5.61
N GLU A 70 8.36 8.97 -6.12
CA GLU A 70 7.54 9.98 -5.45
C GLU A 70 6.21 9.40 -4.97
N LYS A 71 5.80 9.79 -3.77
CA LYS A 71 4.47 9.47 -3.26
C LYS A 71 3.44 10.30 -4.02
N ILE A 72 2.53 9.63 -4.71
CA ILE A 72 1.47 10.30 -5.48
C ILE A 72 0.08 10.13 -4.87
N GLY A 73 -0.09 9.22 -3.92
CA GLY A 73 -1.37 9.02 -3.27
C GLY A 73 -1.25 8.27 -1.97
N GLN A 74 -2.26 8.37 -1.12
CA GLN A 74 -2.28 7.73 0.18
C GLN A 74 -3.70 7.45 0.62
N GLN A 75 -3.91 6.28 1.25
CA GLN A 75 -5.15 5.92 1.90
C GLN A 75 -4.84 5.35 3.28
N VAL A 76 -5.63 5.70 4.29
CA VAL A 76 -5.46 5.22 5.65
C VAL A 76 -6.70 4.44 6.06
N GLY A 77 -6.48 3.28 6.66
CA GLY A 77 -7.56 2.45 7.18
C GLY A 77 -8.01 1.38 6.19
N LEU A 78 -8.98 0.59 6.64
CA LEU A 78 -9.53 -0.50 5.84
C LEU A 78 -10.37 0.03 4.69
N LEU A 79 -10.08 -0.42 3.49
CA LEU A 79 -10.84 -0.09 2.28
C LEU A 79 -11.47 -1.34 1.71
N SER A 80 -12.65 -1.18 1.10
CA SER A 80 -13.22 -2.25 0.27
C SER A 80 -12.40 -2.37 -1.02
N LYS A 81 -12.55 -3.49 -1.70
CA LYS A 81 -11.90 -3.69 -2.99
C LYS A 81 -12.30 -2.60 -3.98
N THR A 82 -13.59 -2.25 -4.02
CA THR A 82 -14.10 -1.20 -4.91
C THR A 82 -13.44 0.15 -4.62
N GLN A 83 -13.34 0.52 -3.34
CA GLN A 83 -12.71 1.77 -2.94
C GLN A 83 -11.23 1.80 -3.32
N LEU A 84 -10.54 0.67 -3.13
CA LEU A 84 -9.13 0.57 -3.48
C LEU A 84 -8.92 0.68 -4.99
N LYS A 85 -9.78 0.03 -5.78
CA LYS A 85 -9.71 0.15 -7.24
C LYS A 85 -9.97 1.58 -7.70
N GLU A 86 -10.94 2.25 -7.11
CA GLU A 86 -11.22 3.65 -7.42
C GLU A 86 -10.00 4.54 -7.14
N PHE A 87 -9.36 4.31 -6.00
CA PHE A 87 -8.15 5.04 -5.64
C PHE A 87 -7.03 4.80 -6.66
N LEU A 88 -6.76 3.55 -7.00
CA LEU A 88 -5.70 3.19 -7.93
C LEU A 88 -5.97 3.71 -9.34
N ASP A 89 -7.21 3.62 -9.79
CA ASP A 89 -7.58 4.00 -11.15
C ASP A 89 -7.44 5.50 -11.41
N LYS A 90 -7.37 6.32 -10.37
CA LYS A 90 -7.06 7.75 -10.51
C LYS A 90 -5.64 7.98 -11.02
N TYR A 91 -4.73 7.06 -10.74
CA TYR A 91 -3.30 7.24 -11.00
C TYR A 91 -2.76 6.30 -12.06
N LEU A 92 -3.49 5.25 -12.34
CA LEU A 92 -3.08 4.21 -13.31
C LEU A 92 -3.92 4.28 -14.60
#